data_55d7b80cfe33b2452b9fbb629951a561
#
_entry.id   55d7b80cfe33b2452b9fbb629951a561
#
_cell.length_a   1.000
_cell.length_b   1.000
_cell.length_c   1.000
_cell.angle_alpha   90.00
_cell.angle_beta   90.00
_cell.angle_gamma   90.00
#
_symmetry.space_group_name_H-M   'P 1'
#
loop_
_entity.id
_entity.type
_entity.pdbx_description
1 polymer ?
#
loop_
_entity_poly.entity_id
_entity_poly.type
_entity_poly.pdbx_seq_one_letter_code
_entity_poly.pdbx_strand_id
1 'polypeptide(L)'
;MGFPSPASDYVEQRLSVNSICNVGPNTRVFERDGGYVVLDISLKPKQGSQLLIQHGGGTELATLRGRALITEDGEAIEGDALDDVTVIGVVTFTICDVRQDNTVV
;
A
#
# COMPACT_ATOMS: atom_id res chain seq x y z
N MET A 1 -38.60 4.47 14.75
CA MET A 1 -38.22 4.68 14.49
C MET A 1 -37.31 4.89 13.72
N GLY A 2 -36.97 5.17 13.12
CA GLY A 2 -36.05 5.52 12.29
C GLY A 2 -34.67 5.36 12.55
N PHE A 3 -34.45 4.85 13.54
CA PHE A 3 -33.28 4.74 13.87
C PHE A 3 -32.53 3.76 13.22
N PRO A 4 -32.78 2.76 12.66
CA PRO A 4 -32.00 1.81 12.00
C PRO A 4 -31.41 2.35 10.77
N SER A 5 -32.03 3.30 10.16
CA SER A 5 -31.52 3.82 8.94
C SER A 5 -30.11 4.35 9.02
N PRO A 6 -29.75 5.09 10.04
CA PRO A 6 -28.41 5.59 10.11
C PRO A 6 -27.37 4.48 10.13
N ALA A 7 -27.66 3.42 10.79
CA ALA A 7 -26.71 2.34 10.84
C ALA A 7 -26.60 1.63 9.51
N SER A 8 -27.71 1.46 8.83
CA SER A 8 -27.68 0.83 7.52
C SER A 8 -26.92 1.66 6.52
N ASP A 9 -27.18 2.94 6.51
CA ASP A 9 -26.48 3.81 5.61
C ASP A 9 -24.99 3.82 5.87
N TYR A 10 -24.65 3.81 7.13
CA TYR A 10 -23.27 3.79 7.53
C TYR A 10 -22.58 2.54 7.00
N VAL A 11 -23.19 1.40 7.12
CA VAL A 11 -22.60 0.17 6.65
C VAL A 11 -22.43 0.17 5.14
N GLU A 12 -23.45 0.62 4.43
CA GLU A 12 -23.38 0.63 2.99
C GLU A 12 -22.28 1.53 2.49
N GLN A 13 -22.05 2.65 3.15
CA GLN A 13 -21.04 3.57 2.71
C GLN A 13 -19.65 3.15 3.11
N ARG A 14 -19.54 2.39 4.20
CA ARG A 14 -18.24 2.15 4.76
C ARG A 14 -17.60 0.89 4.36
N LEU A 15 -18.35 -0.04 3.81
CA LEU A 15 -17.77 -1.34 3.54
C LEU A 15 -17.15 -1.47 2.16
N SER A 16 -17.19 -0.46 1.34
CA SER A 16 -16.51 -0.55 0.05
C SER A 16 -15.04 -0.24 0.25
N VAL A 17 -14.20 -0.91 -0.53
CA VAL A 17 -12.77 -0.64 -0.51
C VAL A 17 -12.51 0.80 -0.91
N ASN A 18 -13.28 1.31 -1.85
CA ASN A 18 -13.08 2.67 -2.31
C ASN A 18 -13.27 3.70 -1.20
N SER A 19 -14.28 3.52 -0.36
CA SER A 19 -14.51 4.48 0.71
C SER A 19 -13.53 4.28 1.86
N ILE A 20 -13.18 3.03 2.16
CA ILE A 20 -12.27 2.75 3.25
C ILE A 20 -10.86 3.25 2.93
N CYS A 21 -10.40 3.01 1.72
CA CYS A 21 -9.04 3.36 1.32
C CYS A 21 -8.95 4.72 0.66
N ASN A 22 -10.04 5.47 0.65
CA ASN A 22 -10.02 6.84 0.14
C ASN A 22 -9.53 6.89 -1.31
N VAL A 23 -10.08 6.03 -2.15
CA VAL A 23 -9.66 5.90 -3.53
C VAL A 23 -10.05 7.14 -4.33
N GLY A 24 -9.12 7.65 -5.11
CA GLY A 24 -9.31 8.81 -5.96
C GLY A 24 -8.62 8.62 -7.30
N PRO A 25 -8.52 9.68 -8.10
CA PRO A 25 -7.98 9.57 -9.47
C PRO A 25 -6.50 9.19 -9.52
N ASN A 26 -5.76 9.45 -8.45
CA ASN A 26 -4.34 9.13 -8.41
C ASN A 26 -4.06 7.84 -7.66
N THR A 27 -5.10 7.08 -7.37
CA THR A 27 -4.96 5.83 -6.64
C THR A 27 -4.71 4.68 -7.60
N ARG A 28 -3.82 3.79 -7.19
CA ARG A 28 -3.55 2.55 -7.94
C ARG A 28 -3.57 1.41 -6.95
N VAL A 29 -4.02 0.26 -7.41
CA VAL A 29 -4.10 -0.93 -6.57
C VAL A 29 -3.28 -2.03 -7.23
N PHE A 30 -2.37 -2.61 -6.47
CA PHE A 30 -1.54 -3.71 -6.95
C PHE A 30 -1.81 -4.94 -6.09
N GLU A 31 -1.98 -6.06 -6.75
CA GLU A 31 -2.15 -7.32 -6.06
C GLU A 31 -0.78 -7.86 -5.67
N ARG A 32 -0.67 -8.31 -4.44
CA ARG A 32 0.53 -8.96 -3.94
C ARG A 32 0.13 -10.18 -3.14
N ASP A 33 1.11 -10.96 -2.78
CA ASP A 33 0.89 -12.21 -2.05
C ASP A 33 -0.09 -12.04 -0.93
N GLY A 34 -1.25 -12.63 -1.06
CA GLY A 34 -2.23 -12.62 0.00
C GLY A 34 -2.97 -11.32 0.22
N GLY A 35 -2.89 -10.39 -0.71
CA GLY A 35 -3.62 -9.15 -0.54
C GLY A 35 -3.34 -8.12 -1.60
N TYR A 36 -3.51 -6.87 -1.22
CA TYR A 36 -3.40 -5.75 -2.15
C TYR A 36 -2.66 -4.61 -1.50
N VAL A 37 -1.99 -3.82 -2.32
CA VAL A 37 -1.32 -2.60 -1.91
C VAL A 37 -2.01 -1.44 -2.64
N VAL A 38 -2.42 -0.43 -1.87
CA VAL A 38 -3.08 0.75 -2.42
C VAL A 38 -2.06 1.88 -2.41
N LEU A 39 -1.87 2.51 -3.56
CA LEU A 39 -0.87 3.56 -3.74
C LEU A 39 -1.52 4.85 -4.15
N ASP A 40 -0.86 5.96 -3.84
CA ASP A 40 -1.18 7.26 -4.42
C ASP A 40 0.04 7.71 -5.20
N ILE A 41 -0.13 7.88 -6.51
CA ILE A 41 0.98 8.24 -7.38
C ILE A 41 1.28 9.73 -7.37
N SER A 42 0.42 10.54 -6.77
CA SER A 42 0.62 11.97 -6.70
C SER A 42 1.38 12.42 -5.46
N LEU A 43 1.48 11.58 -4.46
CA LEU A 43 2.14 11.94 -3.22
C LEU A 43 3.65 11.89 -3.39
N LYS A 44 4.33 12.81 -2.74
CA LYS A 44 5.79 12.79 -2.71
C LYS A 44 6.26 11.97 -1.54
N PRO A 45 7.26 11.12 -1.74
CA PRO A 45 7.82 10.35 -0.63
C PRO A 45 8.36 11.27 0.46
N LYS A 46 8.13 10.88 1.70
CA LYS A 46 8.65 11.57 2.88
C LYS A 46 9.39 10.56 3.72
N GLN A 47 10.15 11.05 4.67
CA GLN A 47 10.83 10.15 5.61
C GLN A 47 9.81 9.26 6.29
N GLY A 48 10.04 7.98 6.26
CA GLY A 48 9.14 6.99 6.82
C GLY A 48 8.06 6.52 5.88
N SER A 49 7.93 7.12 4.69
CA SER A 49 6.95 6.66 3.71
C SER A 49 7.28 5.26 3.25
N GLN A 50 6.24 4.45 3.12
CA GLN A 50 6.37 3.16 2.49
C GLN A 50 6.06 3.33 1.00
N LEU A 51 6.91 2.80 0.15
CA LEU A 51 6.82 2.99 -1.29
C LEU A 51 6.73 1.64 -1.97
N LEU A 52 6.04 1.62 -3.10
CA LEU A 52 6.16 0.49 -4.01
C LEU A 52 7.17 0.89 -5.07
N ILE A 53 8.22 0.09 -5.21
CA ILE A 53 9.30 0.40 -6.13
C ILE A 53 9.49 -0.74 -7.11
N GLN A 54 10.07 -0.39 -8.25
CA GLN A 54 10.50 -1.37 -9.23
C GLN A 54 12.02 -1.42 -9.17
N HIS A 55 12.56 -2.59 -8.94
CA HIS A 55 13.98 -2.76 -8.72
C HIS A 55 14.36 -4.20 -9.02
N GLY A 56 15.43 -4.38 -9.78
CA GLY A 56 15.94 -5.71 -10.02
C GLY A 56 15.01 -6.62 -10.81
N GLY A 57 14.16 -6.02 -11.64
CA GLY A 57 13.27 -6.82 -12.48
C GLY A 57 11.95 -7.17 -11.83
N GLY A 58 11.67 -6.67 -10.65
CA GLY A 58 10.43 -6.92 -9.96
C GLY A 58 9.99 -5.73 -9.14
N THR A 59 8.88 -5.90 -8.45
CA THR A 59 8.37 -4.86 -7.56
C THR A 59 8.52 -5.29 -6.12
N GLU A 60 8.77 -4.35 -5.24
CA GLU A 60 8.82 -4.63 -3.81
C GLU A 60 8.49 -3.38 -3.02
N LEU A 61 8.16 -3.59 -1.77
CA LEU A 61 7.90 -2.48 -0.86
C LEU A 61 9.20 -2.07 -0.19
N ALA A 62 9.34 -0.77 0.00
CA ALA A 62 10.51 -0.25 0.69
C ALA A 62 10.10 0.98 1.49
N THR A 63 10.87 1.28 2.53
CA THR A 63 10.61 2.43 3.39
C THR A 63 11.73 3.43 3.20
N LEU A 64 11.37 4.69 3.02
CA LEU A 64 12.36 5.75 2.87
C LEU A 64 12.93 6.12 4.25
N ARG A 65 14.23 5.95 4.42
CA ARG A 65 14.92 6.31 5.64
C ARG A 65 16.22 6.99 5.29
N GLY A 66 16.31 8.27 5.65
CA GLY A 66 17.46 9.05 5.25
C GLY A 66 17.52 9.15 3.75
N ARG A 67 18.65 8.77 3.19
CA ARG A 67 18.85 8.74 1.75
C ARG A 67 18.82 7.32 1.20
N ALA A 68 18.22 6.39 1.93
CA ALA A 68 18.19 5.00 1.55
C ALA A 68 16.77 4.49 1.50
N LEU A 69 16.56 3.43 0.74
CA LEU A 69 15.31 2.70 0.74
C LEU A 69 15.58 1.36 1.41
N ILE A 70 14.82 1.05 2.43
CA ILE A 70 14.99 -0.20 3.16
C ILE A 70 13.90 -1.16 2.69
N THR A 71 14.31 -2.26 2.10
CA THR A 71 13.38 -3.22 1.54
C THR A 71 12.76 -4.07 2.64
N GLU A 72 11.78 -4.89 2.27
CA GLU A 72 11.11 -5.78 3.21
C GLU A 72 12.10 -6.76 3.85
N ASP A 73 13.14 -7.11 3.11
CA ASP A 73 14.15 -8.04 3.61
C ASP A 73 15.18 -7.34 4.51
N GLY A 74 15.05 -6.03 4.67
CA GLY A 74 16.00 -5.30 5.48
C GLY A 74 17.22 -4.81 4.72
N GLU A 75 17.25 -5.00 3.41
CA GLU A 75 18.35 -4.55 2.59
C GLU A 75 18.24 -3.04 2.34
N ALA A 76 19.37 -2.37 2.36
CA ALA A 76 19.38 -0.92 2.10
C ALA A 76 19.79 -0.67 0.66
N ILE A 77 18.98 0.09 -0.07
CA ILE A 77 19.32 0.54 -1.41
C ILE A 77 19.72 1.99 -1.28
N GLU A 78 20.98 2.29 -1.56
CA GLU A 78 21.50 3.64 -1.38
C GLU A 78 22.56 3.95 -2.40
N GLY A 79 22.92 5.21 -2.49
CA GLY A 79 23.96 5.65 -3.41
C GLY A 79 23.55 5.44 -4.86
N ASP A 80 24.49 4.94 -5.65
CA ASP A 80 24.26 4.75 -7.07
C ASP A 80 23.20 3.70 -7.35
N ALA A 81 22.96 2.80 -6.42
CA ALA A 81 21.92 1.79 -6.59
C ALA A 81 20.53 2.40 -6.70
N LEU A 82 20.36 3.59 -6.18
CA LEU A 82 19.07 4.28 -6.29
C LEU A 82 18.74 4.68 -7.71
N ASP A 83 19.75 4.80 -8.57
CA ASP A 83 19.52 5.16 -9.96
C ASP A 83 18.75 4.08 -10.70
N ASP A 84 18.82 2.86 -10.23
CA ASP A 84 18.13 1.73 -10.85
C ASP A 84 16.75 1.47 -10.27
N VAL A 85 16.30 2.33 -9.38
CA VAL A 85 15.01 2.18 -8.72
C VAL A 85 14.00 3.14 -9.34
N THR A 86 12.82 2.61 -9.63
CA THR A 86 11.70 3.44 -10.06
C THR A 86 10.64 3.39 -8.97
N VAL A 87 10.27 4.55 -8.46
CA VAL A 87 9.21 4.64 -7.45
C VAL A 87 7.87 4.65 -8.18
N ILE A 88 7.04 3.68 -7.90
CA ILE A 88 5.73 3.59 -8.53
C ILE A 88 4.74 4.48 -7.79
N GLY A 89 4.77 4.50 -6.48
CA GLY A 89 3.89 5.36 -5.70
C GLY A 89 4.09 5.19 -4.22
N VAL A 90 3.42 6.05 -3.46
CA VAL A 90 3.45 6.00 -2.01
C VAL A 90 2.32 5.12 -1.53
N VAL A 91 2.63 4.16 -0.67
CA VAL A 91 1.63 3.23 -0.14
C VAL A 91 0.79 3.96 0.88
N THR A 92 -0.52 3.90 0.69
CA THR A 92 -1.46 4.51 1.62
C THR A 92 -2.19 3.46 2.47
N PHE A 93 -2.41 2.28 1.90
CA PHE A 93 -3.08 1.19 2.62
C PHE A 93 -2.54 -0.14 2.13
N THR A 94 -2.60 -1.14 3.00
CA THR A 94 -2.38 -2.51 2.60
C THR A 94 -3.59 -3.31 3.05
N ILE A 95 -3.97 -4.28 2.23
CA ILE A 95 -5.11 -5.14 2.51
C ILE A 95 -4.60 -6.57 2.48
N CYS A 96 -4.76 -7.29 3.56
CA CYS A 96 -4.25 -8.64 3.69
C CYS A 96 -5.39 -9.63 3.87
N ASP A 97 -5.24 -10.80 3.28
CA ASP A 97 -6.20 -11.87 3.44
C ASP A 97 -5.76 -12.71 4.62
N VAL A 98 -6.41 -12.51 5.75
CA VAL A 98 -6.02 -13.21 6.97
C VAL A 98 -6.38 -14.68 6.95
N ARG A 99 -7.23 -15.10 6.01
CA ARG A 99 -7.59 -16.50 5.94
C ARG A 99 -6.43 -17.39 5.56
N GLN A 100 -5.42 -16.83 4.93
CA GLN A 100 -4.26 -17.60 4.54
C GLN A 100 -3.54 -18.20 5.73
N ASP A 101 -3.58 -17.50 6.83
CA ASP A 101 -2.90 -17.98 8.03
C ASP A 101 -3.54 -19.21 8.59
N ASN A 102 -4.81 -19.43 8.30
CA ASN A 102 -5.54 -20.53 8.87
C ASN A 102 -5.31 -21.83 8.14
N THR A 103 -4.78 -21.77 6.98
CA THR A 103 -4.59 -22.97 6.17
C THR A 103 -3.41 -23.78 6.63
N VAL A 104 -2.60 -23.20 7.44
CA VAL A 104 -1.41 -23.85 7.90
C VAL A 104 -1.69 -24.96 8.86
N VAL A 105 -2.80 -24.84 9.52
CA VAL A 105 -3.16 -25.85 10.48
C VAL A 105 -3.63 -27.08 9.80
#